data_b363af4109920f708dd45d4c0c087aa6
#
_entry.id   b363af4109920f708dd45d4c0c087aa6
#
_cell.length_a   1.000
_cell.length_b   1.000
_cell.length_c   1.000
_cell.angle_alpha   90.00
_cell.angle_beta   90.00
_cell.angle_gamma   90.00
#
_symmetry.space_group_name_H-M   'P 1'
#
loop_
_entity.id
_entity.type
_entity.pdbx_description
1 polymer ?
#
loop_
_entity_poly.entity_id
_entity_poly.type
_entity_poly.pdbx_seq_one_letter_code
_entity_poly.pdbx_strand_id
1 'polypeptide(L)'
;MIKNVGFIGLGVMGYHMALHIINTNRNVHIINRNSTKTLKFIKKFKKSRRLFTYDQYDHLSNKCDFIISCVGKDLDLKDVYLSKNGILKGLCPKTLIVDHTTA
;
A
#
# COMPACT_ATOMS: atom_id res chain seq x y z
N MET A 1 6.85 -11.50 12.97
CA MET A 1 5.40 -11.20 12.89
C MET A 1 5.17 -10.01 11.98
N ILE A 2 4.24 -10.13 11.04
CA ILE A 2 3.90 -9.03 10.13
C ILE A 2 3.06 -8.01 10.88
N LYS A 3 3.55 -6.79 10.99
CA LYS A 3 2.92 -5.73 11.74
C LYS A 3 2.53 -4.53 10.86
N ASN A 4 3.32 -4.28 9.82
CA ASN A 4 3.13 -3.15 8.92
C ASN A 4 2.89 -3.66 7.51
N VAL A 5 1.69 -3.41 6.98
CA VAL A 5 1.30 -3.86 5.64
C VAL A 5 1.06 -2.65 4.76
N GLY A 6 1.74 -2.63 3.62
CA GLY A 6 1.60 -1.55 2.65
C GLY A 6 0.73 -1.95 1.47
N PHE A 7 -0.03 -1.00 0.95
CA PHE A 7 -0.88 -1.20 -0.22
C PHE A 7 -0.55 -0.17 -1.29
N ILE A 8 -0.27 -0.67 -2.48
CA ILE A 8 -0.07 0.15 -3.67
C ILE A 8 -1.29 -0.05 -4.55
N GLY A 9 -2.24 0.87 -4.47
CA GLY A 9 -3.54 0.70 -5.08
C GLY A 9 -4.41 -0.25 -4.26
N LEU A 10 -5.70 0.03 -4.15
CA LEU A 10 -6.57 -0.83 -3.36
C LEU A 10 -7.37 -1.82 -4.19
N GLY A 11 -8.01 -1.40 -5.28
CA GLY A 11 -8.89 -2.29 -6.02
C GLY A 11 -9.97 -2.88 -5.11
N VAL A 12 -10.73 -3.84 -5.61
CA VAL A 12 -11.78 -4.49 -4.81
C VAL A 12 -11.16 -5.37 -3.73
N MET A 13 -10.26 -6.25 -4.13
CA MET A 13 -9.62 -7.17 -3.19
C MET A 13 -8.72 -6.44 -2.20
N GLY A 14 -7.95 -5.46 -2.67
CA GLY A 14 -7.08 -4.70 -1.80
C GLY A 14 -7.86 -3.95 -0.72
N TYR A 15 -9.01 -3.39 -1.08
CA TYR A 15 -9.86 -2.70 -0.13
C TYR A 15 -10.31 -3.63 1.00
N HIS A 16 -10.81 -4.83 0.65
CA HIS A 16 -11.25 -5.80 1.66
C HIS A 16 -10.10 -6.30 2.51
N MET A 17 -8.95 -6.53 1.91
CA MET A 17 -7.76 -6.94 2.67
C MET A 17 -7.31 -5.87 3.64
N ALA A 18 -7.32 -4.61 3.21
CA ALA A 18 -6.93 -3.49 4.08
C ALA A 18 -7.90 -3.33 5.24
N LEU A 19 -9.21 -3.50 5.00
CA LEU A 19 -10.20 -3.47 6.07
C LEU A 19 -9.92 -4.55 7.11
N HIS A 20 -9.66 -5.77 6.66
CA HIS A 20 -9.38 -6.87 7.56
C HIS A 20 -8.11 -6.60 8.39
N ILE A 21 -7.07 -6.14 7.74
CA ILE A 21 -5.78 -5.92 8.38
C ILE A 21 -5.85 -4.82 9.43
N ILE A 22 -6.50 -3.70 9.13
CA ILE A 22 -6.61 -2.60 10.09
C ILE A 22 -7.44 -3.01 11.31
N ASN A 23 -8.42 -3.91 11.11
CA ASN A 23 -9.26 -4.40 12.19
C ASN A 23 -8.58 -5.49 13.01
N THR A 24 -7.45 -6.03 12.57
CA THR A 24 -6.70 -7.05 13.30
C THR A 24 -5.48 -6.49 14.01
N ASN A 25 -5.50 -5.21 14.34
CA ASN A 25 -4.42 -4.53 15.08
C ASN A 25 -3.09 -4.48 14.34
N ARG A 26 -3.13 -4.49 13.00
CA ARG A 26 -1.95 -4.26 12.18
C ARG A 26 -2.01 -2.89 11.57
N ASN A 27 -0.85 -2.31 11.31
CA ASN A 27 -0.76 -1.00 10.68
C ASN A 27 -0.94 -1.12 9.17
N VAL A 28 -1.71 -0.21 8.59
CA VAL A 28 -1.94 -0.14 7.15
C VAL A 28 -1.25 1.11 6.63
N HIS A 29 -0.39 0.92 5.66
CA HIS A 29 0.33 1.99 4.98
C HIS A 29 -0.16 2.07 3.54
N ILE A 30 -0.57 3.26 3.10
CA ILE A 30 -1.22 3.42 1.81
C ILE A 30 -0.69 4.64 1.09
N ILE A 31 -0.56 4.56 -0.22
CA ILE A 31 -0.20 5.70 -1.05
C ILE A 31 -1.45 6.57 -1.24
N ASN A 32 -1.29 7.86 -0.99
CA ASN A 32 -2.35 8.84 -1.16
C ASN A 32 -2.56 9.12 -2.65
N ARG A 33 -3.56 8.46 -3.24
CA ARG A 33 -3.85 8.55 -4.67
C ARG A 33 -5.30 8.89 -4.95
N ASN A 34 -5.55 9.37 -6.17
CA ASN A 34 -6.88 9.78 -6.60
C ASN A 34 -7.77 8.63 -7.06
N SER A 35 -7.61 7.43 -6.50
CA SER A 35 -8.57 6.37 -6.77
C SER A 35 -9.73 6.50 -5.80
N THR A 36 -10.94 6.23 -6.28
CA THR A 36 -12.14 6.32 -5.46
C THR A 36 -12.05 5.43 -4.22
N LYS A 37 -11.54 4.22 -4.38
CA LYS A 37 -11.44 3.27 -3.27
C LYS A 37 -10.39 3.68 -2.25
N THR A 38 -9.27 4.22 -2.70
CA THR A 38 -8.23 4.71 -1.80
C THR A 38 -8.73 5.89 -0.97
N LEU A 39 -9.37 6.85 -1.61
CA LEU A 39 -9.92 8.02 -0.91
C LEU A 39 -11.01 7.62 0.07
N LYS A 40 -11.85 6.68 -0.32
CA LYS A 40 -12.92 6.17 0.55
C LYS A 40 -12.36 5.49 1.79
N PHE A 41 -11.30 4.70 1.62
CA PHE A 41 -10.64 4.02 2.74
C PHE A 41 -10.00 5.04 3.69
N ILE A 42 -9.27 6.00 3.14
CA ILE A 42 -8.62 7.04 3.93
C ILE A 42 -9.66 7.83 4.73
N LYS A 43 -10.76 8.21 4.10
CA LYS A 43 -11.82 8.95 4.76
C LYS A 43 -12.44 8.16 5.90
N LYS A 44 -12.68 6.86 5.69
CA LYS A 44 -13.29 6.00 6.70
C LYS A 44 -12.40 5.83 7.93
N PHE A 45 -11.09 5.71 7.74
CA PHE A 45 -10.15 5.45 8.82
C PHE A 45 -9.26 6.65 9.17
N LYS A 46 -9.69 7.84 8.81
CA LYS A 46 -8.92 9.07 9.01
C LYS A 46 -8.42 9.26 10.44
N LYS A 47 -9.20 8.86 11.44
CA LYS A 47 -8.84 9.01 12.84
C LYS A 47 -8.14 7.78 13.42
N SER A 48 -7.92 6.76 12.63
CA SER A 48 -7.26 5.55 13.12
C SER A 48 -5.77 5.82 13.32
N ARG A 49 -5.23 5.33 14.43
CA ARG A 49 -3.80 5.40 14.71
C ARG A 49 -3.01 4.37 13.91
N ARG A 50 -3.69 3.47 13.20
CA ARG A 50 -3.07 2.39 12.45
C ARG A 50 -3.04 2.66 10.95
N LEU A 51 -3.57 3.79 10.49
CA LEU A 51 -3.52 4.17 9.08
C LEU A 51 -2.44 5.22 8.88
N PHE A 52 -1.52 4.93 7.94
CA PHE A 52 -0.46 5.84 7.55
C PHE A 52 -0.54 6.06 6.04
N THR A 53 -0.46 7.32 5.62
CA THR A 53 -0.55 7.68 4.21
C THR A 53 0.77 8.26 3.73
N TYR A 54 1.08 8.05 2.45
CA TYR A 54 2.34 8.46 1.85
C TYR A 54 2.12 9.04 0.46
N ASP A 55 3.00 9.94 0.06
CA ASP A 55 3.01 10.51 -1.29
C ASP A 55 4.04 9.83 -2.18
N GLN A 56 5.02 9.14 -1.61
CA GLN A 56 6.10 8.51 -2.36
C GLN A 56 6.20 7.03 -2.00
N TYR A 57 6.49 6.22 -3.02
CA TYR A 57 6.54 4.76 -2.86
C TYR A 57 7.70 4.30 -1.98
N ASP A 58 8.86 4.93 -2.09
CA ASP A 58 10.03 4.54 -1.31
C ASP A 58 9.82 4.81 0.19
N HIS A 59 9.09 5.87 0.53
CA HIS A 59 8.77 6.16 1.93
C HIS A 59 7.85 5.09 2.51
N LEU A 60 6.87 4.65 1.74
CA LEU A 60 5.98 3.58 2.17
C LEU A 60 6.75 2.27 2.32
N SER A 61 7.54 1.90 1.34
CA SER A 61 8.24 0.61 1.34
C SER A 61 9.22 0.49 2.50
N ASN A 62 9.81 1.60 2.92
CA ASN A 62 10.75 1.61 4.05
C ASN A 62 10.08 1.24 5.38
N LYS A 63 8.76 1.44 5.48
CA LYS A 63 8.02 1.21 6.72
C LYS A 63 7.28 -0.12 6.77
N CYS A 64 7.29 -0.89 5.70
CA CYS A 64 6.43 -2.07 5.60
C CYS A 64 7.19 -3.38 5.70
N ASP A 65 6.55 -4.35 6.38
CA ASP A 65 7.04 -5.74 6.42
C ASP A 65 6.50 -6.53 5.24
N PHE A 66 5.34 -6.12 4.73
CA PHE A 66 4.65 -6.81 3.64
C PHE A 66 4.02 -5.74 2.75
N ILE A 67 4.22 -5.85 1.45
CA ILE A 67 3.65 -4.91 0.48
C ILE A 67 2.79 -5.67 -0.51
N ILE A 68 1.55 -5.23 -0.66
CA ILE A 68 0.61 -5.79 -1.63
C ILE A 68 0.39 -4.74 -2.70
N SER A 69 0.68 -5.07 -3.96
CA SER A 69 0.41 -4.15 -5.06
C SER A 69 -0.80 -4.64 -5.85
N CYS A 70 -1.79 -3.78 -5.97
CA CYS A 70 -3.03 -4.01 -6.72
C CYS A 70 -3.21 -2.88 -7.72
N VAL A 71 -2.18 -2.64 -8.53
CA VAL A 71 -2.22 -1.55 -9.50
C VAL A 71 -3.00 -1.98 -10.73
N GLY A 72 -3.85 -1.06 -11.22
CA GLY A 72 -4.62 -1.31 -12.42
C GLY A 72 -3.86 -0.92 -13.68
N LYS A 73 -4.59 -0.90 -14.78
CA LYS A 73 -4.01 -0.60 -16.09
C LYS A 73 -3.43 0.80 -16.19
N ASP A 74 -3.86 1.70 -15.32
CA ASP A 74 -3.46 3.10 -15.36
C ASP A 74 -2.09 3.37 -14.76
N LEU A 75 -1.47 2.36 -14.13
CA LEU A 75 -0.18 2.52 -13.50
C LEU A 75 0.84 1.60 -14.14
N ASP A 76 1.99 2.15 -14.50
CA ASP A 76 3.11 1.37 -14.99
C ASP A 76 3.86 0.78 -13.79
N LEU A 77 3.93 -0.54 -13.72
CA LEU A 77 4.65 -1.23 -12.65
C LEU A 77 6.11 -0.82 -12.59
N LYS A 78 6.73 -0.51 -13.73
CA LYS A 78 8.10 -0.02 -13.73
C LYS A 78 8.25 1.27 -12.96
N ASP A 79 7.30 2.20 -13.14
CA ASP A 79 7.35 3.47 -12.43
C ASP A 79 7.14 3.27 -10.93
N VAL A 80 6.26 2.36 -10.56
CA VAL A 80 6.00 2.08 -9.15
C VAL A 80 7.23 1.49 -8.45
N TYR A 81 7.88 0.52 -9.08
CA TYR A 81 8.99 -0.21 -8.45
C TYR A 81 10.36 0.37 -8.74
N LEU A 82 10.61 0.81 -9.97
CA LEU A 82 11.95 1.15 -10.44
C LEU A 82 12.24 2.63 -10.62
N SER A 83 11.24 3.50 -10.43
CA SER A 83 11.46 4.94 -10.56
C SER A 83 12.37 5.47 -9.44
N LYS A 84 12.79 6.73 -9.57
CA LYS A 84 13.67 7.37 -8.60
C LYS A 84 13.17 7.25 -7.16
N ASN A 85 11.87 7.36 -6.97
CA ASN A 85 11.24 7.22 -5.66
C ASN A 85 10.36 5.97 -5.58
N GLY A 86 10.72 4.94 -6.32
CA GLY A 86 9.98 3.70 -6.37
C GLY A 86 10.16 2.82 -5.14
N ILE A 87 9.39 1.75 -5.10
CA ILE A 87 9.35 0.83 -3.95
C ILE A 87 10.72 0.23 -3.67
N LEU A 88 11.45 -0.18 -4.70
CA LEU A 88 12.72 -0.87 -4.52
C LEU A 88 13.78 -0.01 -3.86
N LYS A 89 13.69 1.30 -4.02
CA LYS A 89 14.66 2.21 -3.42
C LYS A 89 14.58 2.23 -1.89
N GLY A 90 13.38 2.14 -1.34
CA GLY A 90 13.19 2.17 0.11
C GLY A 90 13.03 0.79 0.75
N LEU A 91 13.14 -0.27 -0.03
CA LEU A 91 12.82 -1.62 0.43
C LEU A 91 13.77 -2.12 1.51
N CYS A 92 13.20 -2.63 2.59
CA CYS A 92 13.97 -3.27 3.65
C CYS A 92 14.29 -4.71 3.26
N PRO A 93 15.43 -5.28 3.73
CA PRO A 93 15.85 -6.62 3.30
C PRO A 93 14.86 -7.73 3.56
N LYS A 94 13.99 -7.60 4.56
CA LYS A 94 13.05 -8.67 4.92
C LYS A 94 11.63 -8.40 4.45
N THR A 95 11.42 -7.36 3.64
CA THR A 95 10.06 -7.02 3.18
C THR A 95 9.62 -7.99 2.08
N LEU A 96 8.43 -8.54 2.24
CA LEU A 96 7.80 -9.39 1.23
C LEU A 96 6.90 -8.55 0.34
N ILE A 97 6.94 -8.83 -0.96
CA ILE A 97 6.09 -8.13 -1.94
C ILE A 97 5.22 -9.15 -2.65
N VAL A 98 3.92 -8.89 -2.67
CA VAL A 98 2.97 -9.70 -3.42
C VAL A 98 2.25 -8.81 -4.41
N ASP A 99 2.26 -9.19 -5.68
CA ASP A 99 1.60 -8.45 -6.74
C ASP A 99 0.27 -9.11 -7.08
N HIS A 100 -0.82 -8.40 -6.84
CA HIS A 100 -2.17 -8.80 -7.19
C HIS A 100 -2.73 -7.96 -8.32
N THR A 101 -1.87 -7.52 -9.24
CA THR A 101 -2.31 -6.72 -10.37
C THR A 101 -3.19 -7.55 -11.29
N THR A 102 -4.38 -7.04 -11.56
CA THR A 102 -5.28 -7.63 -12.54
C THR A 102 -5.12 -6.87 -13.84
N ALA A 103 -4.78 -7.59 -14.87
CA ALA A 103 -4.61 -7.01 -16.20
C ALA A 103 -5.97 -6.69 -16.83
#